data_b7f664d76f9bac1ffffcffad59885c05
#
_entry.id   b7f664d76f9bac1ffffcffad59885c05
#
_cell.length_a   1.000
_cell.length_b   1.000
_cell.length_c   1.000
_cell.angle_alpha   90.00
_cell.angle_beta   90.00
_cell.angle_gamma   90.00
#
_symmetry.space_group_name_H-M   'P 1'
#
loop_
_entity.id
_entity.type
_entity.pdbx_description
1 polymer ?
#
loop_
_entity_poly.entity_id
_entity_poly.type
_entity_poly.pdbx_seq_one_letter_code
_entity_poly.pdbx_strand_id
1 'polypeptide(L)'
;MSKIQIEQLSKRFVKRDKYIEALKDITLTIKQGEFVCLLGPSGCGKTTLLRILANLEKPSTGDVIINQTDKKKPLQSMVFQENGVIPWLTVEENVAFGLKMRHLSNDFVKERTEYYLQKVGLSKFRRLYPKELSGGMKQRVSIARAFANDPEILLMDEPFAALDEQNKFILQEELLAIWQETRKTVLFITHSIDEALLLSDRILLMSAQPGKIIKDVAIEMNRPRSIEKVRSDPEMTKIFLDIWEQLQSEVKQTRLK
;
A
#
# COMPACT_ATOMS: atom_id res chain seq x y z
N MET A 1 -6.33 -18.59 -5.37
CA MET A 1 -6.25 -18.12 -6.78
C MET A 1 -5.28 -16.95 -6.87
N SER A 2 -4.53 -16.84 -7.98
CA SER A 2 -3.69 -15.68 -8.26
C SER A 2 -4.57 -14.46 -8.53
N LYS A 3 -4.31 -13.33 -7.86
CA LYS A 3 -5.00 -12.06 -8.05
C LYS A 3 -4.26 -11.13 -8.99
N ILE A 4 -2.95 -11.04 -8.81
CA ILE A 4 -2.05 -10.27 -9.65
C ILE A 4 -0.93 -11.20 -10.11
N GLN A 5 -0.64 -11.20 -11.41
CA GLN A 5 0.50 -11.88 -12.01
C GLN A 5 1.31 -10.87 -12.81
N ILE A 6 2.59 -10.83 -12.60
CA ILE A 6 3.54 -9.99 -13.31
C ILE A 6 4.58 -10.90 -13.93
N GLU A 7 4.81 -10.77 -15.23
CA GLU A 7 5.71 -11.62 -16.01
C GLU A 7 6.74 -10.76 -16.72
N GLN A 8 8.01 -10.90 -16.32
CA GLN A 8 9.20 -10.25 -16.91
C GLN A 8 9.03 -8.75 -17.17
N LEU A 9 8.33 -8.06 -16.23
CA LEU A 9 8.01 -6.66 -16.36
C LEU A 9 9.27 -5.80 -16.21
N SER A 10 9.51 -4.93 -17.18
CA SER A 10 10.54 -3.90 -17.10
C SER A 10 10.00 -2.53 -17.43
N LYS A 11 10.60 -1.49 -16.83
CA LYS A 11 10.25 -0.10 -17.10
C LYS A 11 11.48 0.75 -17.30
N ARG A 12 11.50 1.46 -18.44
CA ARG A 12 12.52 2.44 -18.80
C ARG A 12 11.87 3.81 -19.02
N PHE A 13 12.51 4.83 -18.48
CA PHE A 13 12.14 6.22 -18.75
C PHE A 13 13.22 6.86 -19.64
N VAL A 14 12.79 7.72 -20.56
CA VAL A 14 13.68 8.53 -21.38
C VAL A 14 13.74 9.93 -20.79
N LYS A 15 14.92 10.42 -20.45
CA LYS A 15 15.11 11.77 -19.95
C LYS A 15 16.33 12.39 -20.65
N ARG A 16 16.12 13.39 -21.55
CA ARG A 16 17.17 14.11 -22.25
C ARG A 16 18.23 13.17 -22.82
N ASP A 17 17.83 12.26 -23.69
CA ASP A 17 18.67 11.25 -24.38
C ASP A 17 19.36 10.20 -23.47
N LYS A 18 19.01 10.16 -22.18
CA LYS A 18 19.46 9.12 -21.27
C LYS A 18 18.30 8.17 -20.94
N TYR A 19 18.58 6.88 -20.93
CA TYR A 19 17.66 5.87 -20.49
C TYR A 19 17.88 5.60 -19.01
N ILE A 20 16.81 5.68 -18.22
CA ILE A 20 16.79 5.29 -16.83
C ILE A 20 15.96 4.02 -16.72
N GLU A 21 16.61 2.89 -16.46
CA GLU A 21 15.92 1.64 -16.18
C GLU A 21 15.47 1.66 -14.71
N ALA A 22 14.16 1.82 -14.52
CA ALA A 22 13.58 1.88 -13.17
C ALA A 22 13.28 0.50 -12.62
N LEU A 23 12.75 -0.40 -13.47
CA LEU A 23 12.43 -1.79 -13.13
C LEU A 23 13.04 -2.72 -14.18
N LYS A 24 13.50 -3.88 -13.73
CA LYS A 24 14.11 -4.89 -14.60
C LYS A 24 13.65 -6.28 -14.24
N ASP A 25 13.02 -6.97 -15.21
CA ASP A 25 12.64 -8.39 -15.16
C ASP A 25 11.87 -8.78 -13.88
N ILE A 26 10.90 -7.94 -13.47
CA ILE A 26 10.05 -8.23 -12.33
C ILE A 26 9.10 -9.37 -12.69
N THR A 27 9.18 -10.47 -11.95
CA THR A 27 8.24 -11.59 -12.03
C THR A 27 7.75 -11.91 -10.63
N LEU A 28 6.45 -11.80 -10.40
CA LEU A 28 5.82 -12.10 -9.11
C LEU A 28 4.34 -12.41 -9.26
N THR A 29 3.81 -13.10 -8.24
CA THR A 29 2.39 -13.42 -8.14
C THR A 29 1.89 -13.03 -6.75
N ILE A 30 0.74 -12.35 -6.68
CA ILE A 30 0.04 -12.02 -5.42
C ILE A 30 -1.27 -12.80 -5.40
N LYS A 31 -1.53 -13.51 -4.30
CA LYS A 31 -2.76 -14.29 -4.12
C LYS A 31 -3.93 -13.38 -3.72
N GLN A 32 -5.14 -13.84 -3.98
CA GLN A 32 -6.34 -13.14 -3.52
C GLN A 32 -6.38 -13.10 -1.98
N GLY A 33 -6.65 -11.91 -1.42
CA GLY A 33 -6.73 -11.69 0.02
C GLY A 33 -5.38 -11.64 0.73
N GLU A 34 -4.26 -11.70 0.00
CA GLU A 34 -2.91 -11.62 0.54
C GLU A 34 -2.53 -10.16 0.83
N PHE A 35 -1.89 -9.90 1.96
CA PHE A 35 -1.27 -8.64 2.29
C PHE A 35 0.24 -8.73 2.00
N VAL A 36 0.70 -8.12 0.93
CA VAL A 36 2.10 -8.14 0.51
C VAL A 36 2.74 -6.79 0.75
N CYS A 37 3.86 -6.78 1.46
CA CYS A 37 4.71 -5.59 1.59
C CYS A 37 5.85 -5.62 0.59
N LEU A 38 6.14 -4.47 -0.01
CA LEU A 38 7.26 -4.23 -0.89
C LEU A 38 8.26 -3.30 -0.21
N LEU A 39 9.43 -3.84 0.16
CA LEU A 39 10.55 -3.12 0.76
C LEU A 39 11.65 -2.88 -0.27
N GLY A 40 12.45 -1.84 -0.07
CA GLY A 40 13.63 -1.57 -0.89
C GLY A 40 14.14 -0.14 -0.71
N PRO A 41 15.36 0.17 -1.17
CA PRO A 41 15.96 1.49 -1.07
C PRO A 41 15.12 2.58 -1.73
N SER A 42 15.33 3.85 -1.35
CA SER A 42 14.70 4.98 -2.03
C SER A 42 15.14 5.03 -3.50
N GLY A 43 14.18 5.31 -4.40
CA GLY A 43 14.46 5.39 -5.84
C GLY A 43 14.60 4.04 -6.57
N CYS A 44 14.42 2.90 -5.90
CA CYS A 44 14.54 1.57 -6.55
C CYS A 44 13.37 1.19 -7.47
N GLY A 45 12.32 2.02 -7.56
CA GLY A 45 11.21 1.77 -8.49
C GLY A 45 9.90 1.25 -7.86
N LYS A 46 9.78 1.16 -6.53
CA LYS A 46 8.56 0.69 -5.83
C LYS A 46 7.29 1.44 -6.28
N THR A 47 7.32 2.77 -6.21
CA THR A 47 6.21 3.62 -6.68
C THR A 47 5.94 3.45 -8.18
N THR A 48 6.98 3.20 -9.00
CA THR A 48 6.82 2.92 -10.43
C THR A 48 6.04 1.62 -10.64
N LEU A 49 6.39 0.55 -9.92
CA LEU A 49 5.67 -0.72 -9.97
C LEU A 49 4.20 -0.53 -9.55
N LEU A 50 3.98 0.19 -8.44
CA LEU A 50 2.63 0.46 -7.95
C LEU A 50 1.79 1.25 -8.97
N ARG A 51 2.38 2.28 -9.63
CA ARG A 51 1.71 3.04 -10.68
C ARG A 51 1.37 2.21 -11.90
N ILE A 52 2.22 1.25 -12.27
CA ILE A 52 1.91 0.32 -13.35
C ILE A 52 0.71 -0.55 -12.97
N LEU A 53 0.68 -1.10 -11.75
CA LEU A 53 -0.46 -1.87 -11.27
C LEU A 53 -1.73 -1.04 -11.14
N ALA A 54 -1.60 0.25 -10.82
CA ALA A 54 -2.71 1.21 -10.80
C ALA A 54 -3.19 1.64 -12.20
N ASN A 55 -2.57 1.16 -13.28
CA ASN A 55 -2.81 1.59 -14.66
C ASN A 55 -2.58 3.10 -14.88
N LEU A 56 -1.71 3.71 -14.05
CA LEU A 56 -1.28 5.11 -14.18
C LEU A 56 0.00 5.24 -15.01
N GLU A 57 0.70 4.12 -15.23
CA GLU A 57 1.93 4.04 -16.01
C GLU A 57 1.93 2.72 -16.80
N LYS A 58 2.53 2.70 -17.98
CA LYS A 58 2.65 1.49 -18.80
C LYS A 58 4.03 0.85 -18.62
N PRO A 59 4.13 -0.49 -18.56
CA PRO A 59 5.41 -1.16 -18.62
C PRO A 59 6.09 -0.90 -19.98
N SER A 60 7.42 -1.01 -20.03
CA SER A 60 8.17 -0.97 -21.30
C SER A 60 8.20 -2.35 -21.98
N THR A 61 8.29 -3.40 -21.18
CA THR A 61 8.20 -4.81 -21.62
C THR A 61 7.56 -5.65 -20.51
N GLY A 62 7.11 -6.86 -20.87
CA GLY A 62 6.45 -7.77 -19.94
C GLY A 62 4.98 -7.44 -19.75
N ASP A 63 4.30 -8.29 -19.00
CA ASP A 63 2.85 -8.25 -18.86
C ASP A 63 2.39 -8.20 -17.41
N VAL A 64 1.23 -7.58 -17.20
CA VAL A 64 0.51 -7.55 -15.93
C VAL A 64 -0.89 -8.10 -16.14
N ILE A 65 -1.20 -9.19 -15.47
CA ILE A 65 -2.52 -9.81 -15.49
C ILE A 65 -3.16 -9.62 -14.13
N ILE A 66 -4.32 -8.98 -14.09
CA ILE A 66 -5.11 -8.79 -12.87
C ILE A 66 -6.46 -9.51 -13.04
N ASN A 67 -6.70 -10.49 -12.20
CA ASN A 67 -7.92 -11.30 -12.24
C ASN A 67 -9.03 -10.60 -11.45
N GLN A 68 -9.94 -9.91 -12.13
CA GLN A 68 -11.13 -9.33 -11.51
C GLN A 68 -12.18 -10.41 -11.25
N THR A 69 -12.62 -10.54 -9.99
CA THR A 69 -13.61 -11.54 -9.57
C THR A 69 -15.03 -11.02 -9.60
N ASP A 70 -15.23 -9.72 -9.34
CA ASP A 70 -16.52 -9.05 -9.34
C ASP A 70 -16.49 -7.77 -10.17
N LYS A 71 -17.05 -7.82 -11.37
CA LYS A 71 -17.12 -6.64 -12.28
C LYS A 71 -17.95 -5.48 -11.74
N LYS A 72 -18.76 -5.68 -10.68
CA LYS A 72 -19.52 -4.61 -10.04
C LYS A 72 -18.69 -3.81 -9.06
N LYS A 73 -17.54 -4.35 -8.62
CA LYS A 73 -16.60 -3.66 -7.73
C LYS A 73 -15.49 -2.95 -8.53
N PRO A 74 -14.96 -1.85 -8.01
CA PRO A 74 -13.74 -1.29 -8.57
C PRO A 74 -12.61 -2.34 -8.50
N LEU A 75 -11.83 -2.42 -9.55
CA LEU A 75 -10.69 -3.34 -9.57
C LEU A 75 -9.71 -2.98 -8.46
N GLN A 76 -9.43 -1.68 -8.31
CA GLN A 76 -8.43 -1.20 -7.36
C GLN A 76 -8.77 0.19 -6.80
N SER A 77 -8.20 0.49 -5.63
CA SER A 77 -8.08 1.84 -5.08
C SER A 77 -6.65 2.07 -4.63
N MET A 78 -6.19 3.32 -4.73
CA MET A 78 -4.82 3.70 -4.36
C MET A 78 -4.82 4.71 -3.22
N VAL A 79 -3.94 4.49 -2.24
CA VAL A 79 -3.56 5.44 -1.20
C VAL A 79 -2.17 5.95 -1.55
N PHE A 80 -2.05 7.25 -1.79
CA PHE A 80 -0.80 7.90 -2.18
C PHE A 80 0.02 8.30 -0.96
N GLN A 81 1.31 8.44 -1.14
CA GLN A 81 2.25 8.93 -0.12
C GLN A 81 1.88 10.35 0.35
N GLU A 82 1.60 11.26 -0.60
CA GLU A 82 0.98 12.53 -0.30
C GLU A 82 -0.52 12.32 -0.12
N ASN A 83 -1.08 12.88 0.95
CA ASN A 83 -2.46 12.63 1.41
C ASN A 83 -3.53 12.96 0.36
N GLY A 84 -3.55 12.50 -0.81
CA GLY A 84 -4.44 12.75 -1.94
C GLY A 84 -5.93 13.05 -1.63
N VAL A 85 -6.21 13.77 -0.51
CA VAL A 85 -7.55 14.24 -0.15
C VAL A 85 -7.97 15.41 -1.04
N ILE A 86 -9.22 15.43 -1.43
CA ILE A 86 -9.78 16.47 -2.32
C ILE A 86 -10.03 17.73 -1.48
N PRO A 87 -9.30 18.84 -1.72
CA PRO A 87 -9.24 19.95 -0.77
C PRO A 87 -10.54 20.77 -0.63
N TRP A 88 -11.43 20.71 -1.61
CA TRP A 88 -12.73 21.41 -1.60
C TRP A 88 -13.89 20.53 -1.13
N LEU A 89 -13.64 19.30 -0.75
CA LEU A 89 -14.61 18.38 -0.17
C LEU A 89 -14.37 18.24 1.34
N THR A 90 -15.47 18.10 2.09
CA THR A 90 -15.40 17.74 3.52
C THR A 90 -14.82 16.32 3.71
N VAL A 91 -14.52 15.95 4.95
CA VAL A 91 -14.09 14.59 5.31
C VAL A 91 -15.10 13.55 4.82
N GLU A 92 -16.39 13.74 5.11
CA GLU A 92 -17.47 12.85 4.69
C GLU A 92 -17.57 12.73 3.17
N GLU A 93 -17.51 13.86 2.47
CA GLU A 93 -17.58 13.88 1.01
C GLU A 93 -16.37 13.22 0.37
N ASN A 94 -15.16 13.38 0.95
CA ASN A 94 -13.97 12.66 0.52
C ASN A 94 -14.15 11.15 0.62
N VAL A 95 -14.64 10.63 1.75
CA VAL A 95 -14.87 9.19 1.95
C VAL A 95 -15.94 8.67 1.00
N ALA A 96 -17.02 9.45 0.80
CA ALA A 96 -18.13 9.10 -0.08
C ALA A 96 -17.82 9.22 -1.58
N PHE A 97 -16.71 9.87 -1.95
CA PHE A 97 -16.45 10.29 -3.34
C PHE A 97 -16.55 9.15 -4.34
N GLY A 98 -15.80 8.07 -4.14
CA GLY A 98 -15.81 6.92 -5.05
C GLY A 98 -17.18 6.23 -5.15
N LEU A 99 -17.92 6.18 -4.04
CA LEU A 99 -19.27 5.59 -3.99
C LEU A 99 -20.26 6.42 -4.81
N LYS A 100 -20.19 7.77 -4.69
CA LYS A 100 -21.03 8.70 -5.46
C LYS A 100 -20.73 8.63 -6.96
N MET A 101 -19.46 8.52 -7.34
CA MET A 101 -19.05 8.38 -8.77
C MET A 101 -19.56 7.08 -9.40
N ARG A 102 -19.84 6.07 -8.60
CA ARG A 102 -20.44 4.80 -9.03
C ARG A 102 -21.99 4.83 -9.06
N HIS A 103 -22.61 5.97 -8.77
CA HIS A 103 -24.04 6.15 -8.73
C HIS A 103 -24.78 5.15 -7.83
N LEU A 104 -24.17 4.78 -6.71
CA LEU A 104 -24.79 3.91 -5.71
C LEU A 104 -25.91 4.66 -4.96
N SER A 105 -26.86 3.90 -4.36
CA SER A 105 -27.97 4.51 -3.64
C SER A 105 -27.50 5.38 -2.47
N ASN A 106 -28.21 6.47 -2.21
CA ASN A 106 -27.86 7.42 -1.15
C ASN A 106 -27.77 6.76 0.23
N ASP A 107 -28.65 5.81 0.53
CA ASP A 107 -28.68 5.08 1.80
C ASP A 107 -27.42 4.24 1.95
N PHE A 108 -27.02 3.50 0.91
CA PHE A 108 -25.78 2.71 0.91
C PHE A 108 -24.56 3.62 1.05
N VAL A 109 -24.50 4.73 0.33
CA VAL A 109 -23.39 5.70 0.42
C VAL A 109 -23.27 6.24 1.83
N LYS A 110 -24.38 6.62 2.45
CA LYS A 110 -24.45 7.16 3.82
C LYS A 110 -23.99 6.13 4.85
N GLU A 111 -24.55 4.93 4.82
CA GLU A 111 -24.24 3.83 5.75
C GLU A 111 -22.73 3.49 5.66
N ARG A 112 -22.22 3.29 4.45
CA ARG A 112 -20.84 2.88 4.25
C ARG A 112 -19.86 3.98 4.61
N THR A 113 -20.18 5.23 4.32
CA THR A 113 -19.37 6.40 4.70
C THR A 113 -19.29 6.52 6.22
N GLU A 114 -20.42 6.43 6.93
CA GLU A 114 -20.45 6.47 8.38
C GLU A 114 -19.63 5.35 9.01
N TYR A 115 -19.79 4.12 8.50
CA TYR A 115 -19.03 2.97 8.96
C TYR A 115 -17.53 3.21 8.91
N TYR A 116 -16.99 3.67 7.77
CA TYR A 116 -15.53 3.88 7.65
C TYR A 116 -15.05 5.13 8.40
N LEU A 117 -15.85 6.18 8.53
CA LEU A 117 -15.54 7.31 9.40
C LEU A 117 -15.41 6.88 10.87
N GLN A 118 -16.27 5.98 11.32
CA GLN A 118 -16.21 5.42 12.66
C GLN A 118 -14.95 4.56 12.85
N LYS A 119 -14.64 3.68 11.89
CA LYS A 119 -13.45 2.79 11.91
C LYS A 119 -12.13 3.54 12.02
N VAL A 120 -12.04 4.73 11.43
CA VAL A 120 -10.83 5.57 11.48
C VAL A 120 -10.92 6.72 12.49
N GLY A 121 -11.94 6.72 13.37
CA GLY A 121 -12.10 7.71 14.45
C GLY A 121 -12.40 9.14 13.99
N LEU A 122 -13.00 9.33 12.80
CA LEU A 122 -13.24 10.65 12.20
C LEU A 122 -14.71 11.08 12.20
N SER A 123 -15.65 10.36 12.83
CA SER A 123 -17.08 10.69 12.82
C SER A 123 -17.38 12.11 13.31
N LYS A 124 -16.65 12.59 14.35
CA LYS A 124 -16.83 13.94 14.91
C LYS A 124 -16.31 15.04 13.98
N PHE A 125 -15.42 14.71 13.04
CA PHE A 125 -14.74 15.63 12.12
C PHE A 125 -15.33 15.61 10.71
N ARG A 126 -16.44 14.92 10.51
CA ARG A 126 -17.04 14.64 9.18
C ARG A 126 -17.29 15.88 8.32
N ARG A 127 -17.60 17.03 8.95
CA ARG A 127 -17.89 18.31 8.26
C ARG A 127 -16.69 19.21 8.04
N LEU A 128 -15.51 18.85 8.56
CA LEU A 128 -14.30 19.63 8.38
C LEU A 128 -13.75 19.44 6.96
N TYR A 129 -13.05 20.49 6.51
CA TYR A 129 -12.30 20.45 5.25
C TYR A 129 -10.85 20.03 5.50
N PRO A 130 -10.13 19.51 4.47
CA PRO A 130 -8.73 19.09 4.60
C PRO A 130 -7.79 20.12 5.21
N LYS A 131 -7.99 21.41 4.96
CA LYS A 131 -7.17 22.49 5.54
C LYS A 131 -7.23 22.57 7.07
N GLU A 132 -8.30 22.02 7.69
CA GLU A 132 -8.56 22.03 9.13
C GLU A 132 -8.04 20.75 9.82
N LEU A 133 -7.47 19.81 9.04
CA LEU A 133 -7.04 18.50 9.52
C LEU A 133 -5.52 18.43 9.70
N SER A 134 -5.09 17.69 10.71
CA SER A 134 -3.69 17.27 10.83
C SER A 134 -3.27 16.30 9.69
N GLY A 135 -1.97 16.10 9.50
CA GLY A 135 -1.45 15.14 8.52
C GLY A 135 -2.00 13.72 8.74
N GLY A 136 -2.02 13.26 9.99
CA GLY A 136 -2.57 11.96 10.35
C GLY A 136 -4.08 11.84 10.08
N MET A 137 -4.86 12.89 10.35
CA MET A 137 -6.29 12.88 10.01
C MET A 137 -6.51 12.81 8.50
N LYS A 138 -5.73 13.54 7.69
CA LYS A 138 -5.80 13.45 6.22
C LYS A 138 -5.49 12.04 5.74
N GLN A 139 -4.51 11.38 6.35
CA GLN A 139 -4.16 10.00 6.02
C GLN A 139 -5.29 9.02 6.36
N ARG A 140 -5.94 9.18 7.54
CA ARG A 140 -7.14 8.42 7.91
C ARG A 140 -8.28 8.61 6.90
N VAL A 141 -8.50 9.83 6.41
CA VAL A 141 -9.49 10.10 5.35
C VAL A 141 -9.14 9.33 4.06
N SER A 142 -7.86 9.34 3.65
CA SER A 142 -7.41 8.64 2.44
C SER A 142 -7.62 7.12 2.54
N ILE A 143 -7.30 6.54 3.70
CA ILE A 143 -7.50 5.11 3.98
C ILE A 143 -9.01 4.80 3.99
N ALA A 144 -9.82 5.57 4.74
CA ALA A 144 -11.27 5.38 4.79
C ALA A 144 -11.91 5.44 3.41
N ARG A 145 -11.52 6.42 2.57
CA ARG A 145 -11.98 6.55 1.18
C ARG A 145 -11.64 5.33 0.33
N ALA A 146 -10.40 4.82 0.46
CA ALA A 146 -9.95 3.68 -0.31
C ALA A 146 -10.75 2.41 0.04
N PHE A 147 -10.97 2.14 1.32
CA PHE A 147 -11.75 1.00 1.79
C PHE A 147 -13.26 1.16 1.53
N ALA A 148 -13.81 2.37 1.72
CA ALA A 148 -15.22 2.65 1.47
C ALA A 148 -15.62 2.31 0.04
N ASN A 149 -14.76 2.59 -0.92
CA ASN A 149 -14.99 2.28 -2.33
C ASN A 149 -15.12 0.77 -2.64
N ASP A 150 -14.79 -0.11 -1.70
CA ASP A 150 -14.87 -1.58 -1.78
C ASP A 150 -14.12 -2.18 -2.97
N PRO A 151 -12.85 -1.83 -3.22
CA PRO A 151 -12.08 -2.38 -4.32
C PRO A 151 -11.71 -3.84 -4.05
N GLU A 152 -11.31 -4.55 -5.09
CA GLU A 152 -10.73 -5.90 -4.95
C GLU A 152 -9.26 -5.84 -4.52
N ILE A 153 -8.55 -4.78 -4.92
CA ILE A 153 -7.12 -4.56 -4.64
C ILE A 153 -6.92 -3.18 -4.01
N LEU A 154 -6.10 -3.13 -2.97
CA LEU A 154 -5.62 -1.89 -2.37
C LEU A 154 -4.13 -1.73 -2.67
N LEU A 155 -3.78 -0.63 -3.30
CA LEU A 155 -2.41 -0.22 -3.59
C LEU A 155 -2.05 0.92 -2.65
N MET A 156 -1.01 0.76 -1.83
CA MET A 156 -0.64 1.76 -0.81
C MET A 156 0.82 2.15 -0.94
N ASP A 157 1.08 3.43 -1.19
CA ASP A 157 2.42 3.97 -1.37
C ASP A 157 2.85 4.74 -0.12
N GLU A 158 3.65 4.12 0.73
CA GLU A 158 4.19 4.68 1.99
C GLU A 158 3.15 5.45 2.83
N PRO A 159 1.98 4.86 3.15
CA PRO A 159 0.86 5.61 3.72
C PRO A 159 1.13 6.19 5.12
N PHE A 160 2.19 5.77 5.78
CA PHE A 160 2.51 6.22 7.14
C PHE A 160 3.76 7.11 7.23
N ALA A 161 4.38 7.46 6.09
CA ALA A 161 5.67 8.16 6.06
C ALA A 161 5.64 9.56 6.72
N ALA A 162 4.50 10.25 6.69
CA ALA A 162 4.35 11.61 7.22
C ALA A 162 3.81 11.66 8.67
N LEU A 163 3.75 10.51 9.37
CA LEU A 163 3.19 10.43 10.71
C LEU A 163 4.28 10.33 11.77
N ASP A 164 4.00 10.92 12.95
CA ASP A 164 4.78 10.64 14.14
C ASP A 164 4.55 9.19 14.63
N GLU A 165 5.50 8.66 15.40
CA GLU A 165 5.52 7.27 15.84
C GLU A 165 4.23 6.82 16.54
N GLN A 166 3.65 7.64 17.42
CA GLN A 166 2.45 7.24 18.18
C GLN A 166 1.23 7.13 17.27
N ASN A 167 1.00 8.14 16.43
CA ASN A 167 -0.09 8.12 15.47
C ASN A 167 0.07 7.02 14.42
N LYS A 168 1.31 6.70 14.07
CA LYS A 168 1.65 5.62 13.15
C LYS A 168 1.21 4.25 13.69
N PHE A 169 1.54 3.92 14.95
CA PHE A 169 1.12 2.65 15.55
C PHE A 169 -0.40 2.50 15.61
N ILE A 170 -1.11 3.54 16.07
CA ILE A 170 -2.58 3.51 16.12
C ILE A 170 -3.17 3.27 14.73
N LEU A 171 -2.66 3.96 13.71
CA LEU A 171 -3.19 3.82 12.35
C LEU A 171 -2.86 2.47 11.72
N GLN A 172 -1.72 1.86 12.06
CA GLN A 172 -1.37 0.50 11.64
C GLN A 172 -2.32 -0.54 12.21
N GLU A 173 -2.66 -0.41 13.51
CA GLU A 173 -3.64 -1.31 14.16
C GLU A 173 -5.04 -1.15 13.55
N GLU A 174 -5.48 0.10 13.31
CA GLU A 174 -6.76 0.39 12.65
C GLU A 174 -6.80 -0.19 11.23
N LEU A 175 -5.73 0.01 10.44
CA LEU A 175 -5.62 -0.56 9.09
C LEU A 175 -5.70 -2.08 9.14
N LEU A 176 -4.97 -2.71 10.07
CA LEU A 176 -4.95 -4.15 10.21
C LEU A 176 -6.33 -4.70 10.60
N ALA A 177 -7.03 -4.03 11.53
CA ALA A 177 -8.39 -4.41 11.93
C ALA A 177 -9.36 -4.35 10.73
N ILE A 178 -9.35 -3.25 9.97
CA ILE A 178 -10.18 -3.09 8.76
C ILE A 178 -9.84 -4.17 7.72
N TRP A 179 -8.54 -4.42 7.51
CA TRP A 179 -8.12 -5.44 6.54
C TRP A 179 -8.52 -6.86 6.96
N GLN A 180 -8.43 -7.21 8.25
CA GLN A 180 -8.85 -8.53 8.75
C GLN A 180 -10.34 -8.79 8.52
N GLU A 181 -11.18 -7.77 8.62
CA GLU A 181 -12.61 -7.88 8.33
C GLU A 181 -12.89 -8.03 6.82
N THR A 182 -12.12 -7.34 5.98
CA THR A 182 -12.43 -7.22 4.55
C THR A 182 -11.66 -8.19 3.66
N ARG A 183 -10.50 -8.66 4.12
CA ARG A 183 -9.59 -9.58 3.41
C ARG A 183 -9.29 -9.15 1.96
N LYS A 184 -9.11 -7.84 1.76
CA LYS A 184 -8.71 -7.31 0.45
C LYS A 184 -7.30 -7.75 0.09
N THR A 185 -7.02 -7.90 -1.20
CA THR A 185 -5.66 -8.05 -1.67
C THR A 185 -4.94 -6.72 -1.53
N VAL A 186 -3.78 -6.69 -0.88
CA VAL A 186 -3.03 -5.45 -0.61
C VAL A 186 -1.62 -5.57 -1.13
N LEU A 187 -1.17 -4.55 -1.88
CA LEU A 187 0.24 -4.29 -2.09
C LEU A 187 0.60 -2.97 -1.38
N PHE A 188 1.47 -3.09 -0.40
CA PHE A 188 1.84 -2.03 0.52
C PHE A 188 3.32 -1.71 0.37
N ILE A 189 3.65 -0.49 -0.01
CA ILE A 189 5.02 -0.01 -0.05
C ILE A 189 5.37 0.63 1.28
N THR A 190 6.51 0.26 1.82
CA THR A 190 7.11 0.89 2.99
C THR A 190 8.63 0.81 2.94
N HIS A 191 9.30 1.64 3.73
CA HIS A 191 10.72 1.56 4.02
C HIS A 191 11.00 1.02 5.45
N SER A 192 9.96 0.74 6.22
CA SER A 192 10.05 0.21 7.58
C SER A 192 9.88 -1.31 7.60
N ILE A 193 10.90 -2.01 8.11
CA ILE A 193 10.85 -3.46 8.29
C ILE A 193 9.81 -3.82 9.36
N ASP A 194 9.71 -3.04 10.45
CA ASP A 194 8.69 -3.25 11.50
C ASP A 194 7.27 -3.22 10.94
N GLU A 195 6.97 -2.26 10.04
CA GLU A 195 5.65 -2.19 9.37
C GLU A 195 5.40 -3.45 8.53
N ALA A 196 6.40 -3.87 7.76
CA ALA A 196 6.26 -5.03 6.92
C ALA A 196 6.03 -6.31 7.75
N LEU A 197 6.76 -6.51 8.83
CA LEU A 197 6.57 -7.65 9.74
C LEU A 197 5.20 -7.66 10.43
N LEU A 198 4.74 -6.47 10.86
CA LEU A 198 3.45 -6.32 11.54
C LEU A 198 2.27 -6.60 10.60
N LEU A 199 2.31 -6.03 9.39
CA LEU A 199 1.14 -5.94 8.53
C LEU A 199 1.02 -7.08 7.53
N SER A 200 2.14 -7.58 6.98
CA SER A 200 2.08 -8.44 5.79
C SER A 200 2.05 -9.93 6.09
N ASP A 201 1.50 -10.67 5.14
CA ASP A 201 1.63 -12.14 5.08
C ASP A 201 2.92 -12.52 4.34
N ARG A 202 3.47 -11.56 3.55
CA ARG A 202 4.65 -11.78 2.71
C ARG A 202 5.38 -10.49 2.43
N ILE A 203 6.70 -10.53 2.49
CA ILE A 203 7.58 -9.38 2.22
C ILE A 203 8.38 -9.66 0.96
N LEU A 204 8.28 -8.74 0.00
CA LEU A 204 9.10 -8.70 -1.20
C LEU A 204 10.18 -7.65 -1.03
N LEU A 205 11.45 -8.01 -1.23
CA LEU A 205 12.58 -7.10 -1.16
C LEU A 205 13.04 -6.73 -2.57
N MET A 206 13.13 -5.44 -2.86
CA MET A 206 13.66 -4.91 -4.11
C MET A 206 15.13 -4.50 -3.97
N SER A 207 15.90 -4.80 -5.02
CA SER A 207 17.27 -4.27 -5.18
C SER A 207 17.25 -2.75 -5.38
N ALA A 208 18.44 -2.13 -5.24
CA ALA A 208 18.68 -0.79 -5.76
C ALA A 208 18.43 -0.73 -7.28
N GLN A 209 18.41 0.50 -7.83
CA GLN A 209 18.12 0.73 -9.27
C GLN A 209 19.14 0.04 -10.20
N PRO A 210 18.68 -0.72 -11.22
CA PRO A 210 17.28 -1.02 -11.56
C PRO A 210 16.64 -1.99 -10.56
N GLY A 211 15.39 -1.70 -10.15
CA GLY A 211 14.67 -2.51 -9.18
C GLY A 211 14.36 -3.91 -9.71
N LYS A 212 14.76 -4.92 -8.94
CA LYS A 212 14.45 -6.34 -9.15
C LYS A 212 13.93 -6.92 -7.83
N ILE A 213 13.12 -7.95 -7.88
CA ILE A 213 12.81 -8.72 -6.67
C ILE A 213 14.01 -9.61 -6.35
N ILE A 214 14.66 -9.37 -5.22
CA ILE A 214 15.84 -10.12 -4.78
C ILE A 214 15.53 -11.10 -3.66
N LYS A 215 14.41 -10.92 -2.96
CA LYS A 215 13.99 -11.82 -1.90
C LYS A 215 12.47 -11.81 -1.76
N ASP A 216 11.93 -12.93 -1.33
CA ASP A 216 10.53 -13.19 -1.09
C ASP A 216 10.41 -13.99 0.22
N VAL A 217 9.81 -13.37 1.25
CA VAL A 217 9.79 -13.91 2.62
C VAL A 217 8.35 -14.05 3.08
N ALA A 218 7.92 -15.25 3.38
CA ALA A 218 6.63 -15.50 4.03
C ALA A 218 6.73 -15.17 5.53
N ILE A 219 5.67 -14.58 6.09
CA ILE A 219 5.56 -14.25 7.51
C ILE A 219 4.55 -15.19 8.17
N GLU A 220 5.05 -16.21 8.85
CA GLU A 220 4.23 -17.29 9.41
C GLU A 220 3.71 -17.02 10.83
N MET A 221 3.72 -15.75 11.28
CA MET A 221 3.16 -15.36 12.57
C MET A 221 1.64 -15.24 12.50
N ASN A 222 0.95 -15.88 13.45
CA ASN A 222 -0.51 -15.82 13.56
C ASN A 222 -1.04 -14.39 13.83
N ARG A 223 -2.23 -14.10 13.35
CA ARG A 223 -2.96 -12.86 13.61
C ARG A 223 -3.98 -13.04 14.77
N PRO A 224 -4.30 -12.03 15.59
CA PRO A 224 -3.84 -10.64 15.47
C PRO A 224 -2.40 -10.46 15.96
N ARG A 225 -1.64 -9.66 15.22
CA ARG A 225 -0.27 -9.25 15.59
C ARG A 225 -0.30 -7.92 16.32
N SER A 226 0.60 -7.75 17.30
CA SER A 226 0.91 -6.44 17.87
C SER A 226 2.41 -6.18 17.77
N ILE A 227 2.82 -4.93 17.88
CA ILE A 227 4.23 -4.57 17.76
C ILE A 227 5.08 -5.25 18.84
N GLU A 228 4.53 -5.41 20.07
CA GLU A 228 5.21 -6.09 21.17
C GLU A 228 5.45 -7.55 20.84
N LYS A 229 4.44 -8.24 20.28
CA LYS A 229 4.56 -9.64 19.86
C LYS A 229 5.59 -9.81 18.76
N VAL A 230 5.54 -8.94 17.74
CA VAL A 230 6.50 -8.98 16.63
C VAL A 230 7.93 -8.77 17.12
N ARG A 231 8.16 -7.78 18.00
CA ARG A 231 9.50 -7.47 18.52
C ARG A 231 10.03 -8.49 19.55
N SER A 232 9.15 -9.21 20.25
CA SER A 232 9.55 -10.24 21.22
C SER A 232 9.74 -11.63 20.61
N ASP A 233 9.33 -11.83 19.35
CA ASP A 233 9.42 -13.11 18.66
C ASP A 233 10.83 -13.33 18.07
N PRO A 234 11.55 -14.40 18.45
CA PRO A 234 12.89 -14.67 17.95
C PRO A 234 12.96 -14.89 16.43
N GLU A 235 11.92 -15.48 15.82
CA GLU A 235 11.88 -15.70 14.38
C GLU A 235 11.68 -14.38 13.62
N MET A 236 10.81 -13.50 14.12
CA MET A 236 10.62 -12.17 13.57
C MET A 236 11.90 -11.33 13.68
N THR A 237 12.62 -11.44 14.81
CA THR A 237 13.93 -10.79 14.99
C THR A 237 14.96 -11.30 13.97
N LYS A 238 15.00 -12.60 13.71
CA LYS A 238 15.88 -13.18 12.68
C LYS A 238 15.54 -12.69 11.28
N ILE A 239 14.25 -12.64 10.93
CA ILE A 239 13.79 -12.12 9.64
C ILE A 239 14.14 -10.62 9.53
N PHE A 240 13.96 -9.84 10.59
CA PHE A 240 14.33 -8.42 10.63
C PHE A 240 15.81 -8.23 10.29
N LEU A 241 16.71 -8.95 10.98
CA LEU A 241 18.16 -8.84 10.76
C LEU A 241 18.56 -9.23 9.35
N ASP A 242 18.00 -10.32 8.83
CA ASP A 242 18.25 -10.79 7.48
C ASP A 242 17.83 -9.77 6.40
N ILE A 243 16.63 -9.18 6.53
CA ILE A 243 16.16 -8.12 5.63
C ILE A 243 17.04 -6.86 5.78
N TRP A 244 17.40 -6.49 7.00
CA TRP A 244 18.23 -5.34 7.28
C TRP A 244 19.63 -5.46 6.61
N GLU A 245 20.28 -6.61 6.73
CA GLU A 245 21.58 -6.87 6.09
C GLU A 245 21.49 -6.75 4.57
N GLN A 246 20.45 -7.30 3.96
CA GLN A 246 20.21 -7.19 2.53
C GLN A 246 20.02 -5.73 2.10
N LEU A 247 19.15 -4.98 2.82
CA LEU A 247 18.93 -3.56 2.52
C LEU A 247 20.21 -2.73 2.66
N GLN A 248 21.02 -2.98 3.70
CA GLN A 248 22.30 -2.31 3.86
C GLN A 248 23.25 -2.58 2.69
N SER A 249 23.31 -3.83 2.23
CA SER A 249 24.14 -4.21 1.08
C SER A 249 23.74 -3.43 -0.17
N GLU A 250 22.42 -3.37 -0.47
CA GLU A 250 21.88 -2.64 -1.62
C GLU A 250 22.17 -1.13 -1.55
N VAL A 251 22.05 -0.51 -0.37
CA VAL A 251 22.34 0.92 -0.17
C VAL A 251 23.85 1.20 -0.36
N LYS A 252 24.74 0.33 0.13
CA LYS A 252 26.18 0.48 -0.06
C LYS A 252 26.59 0.39 -1.52
N GLN A 253 26.01 -0.56 -2.28
CA GLN A 253 26.26 -0.70 -3.72
C GLN A 253 25.83 0.55 -4.52
N THR A 254 24.78 1.24 -4.08
CA THR A 254 24.28 2.47 -4.74
C THR A 254 25.23 3.65 -4.51
N ARG A 255 25.91 3.73 -3.35
CA ARG A 255 26.84 4.81 -3.03
C ARG A 255 28.20 4.69 -3.73
N LEU A 256 28.52 3.51 -4.24
CA LEU A 256 29.79 3.22 -4.94
C LEU A 256 29.67 3.38 -6.47
N LYS A 257 28.47 3.63 -7.00
CA LYS A 257 28.20 3.95 -8.40
C LYS A 257 27.95 5.46 -8.58
#